data_b7bb822c4e04cfcd50891c1abc3d9989
#
_entry.id   b7bb822c4e04cfcd50891c1abc3d9989
#
_cell.length_a   1.000
_cell.length_b   1.000
_cell.length_c   1.000
_cell.angle_alpha   90.00
_cell.angle_beta   90.00
_cell.angle_gamma   90.00
#
_symmetry.space_group_name_H-M   'P 1'
#
loop_
_entity.id
_entity.type
_entity.pdbx_description
1 polymer ?
#
loop_
_entity_poly.entity_id
_entity_poly.type
_entity_poly.pdbx_seq_one_letter_code
_entity_poly.pdbx_strand_id
1 'polypeptide(L)'
;MCGIVGIIGRESVADALVEALRRLEYRGYDSAGVATLERGRLDRRRAEGKLSNLQRKLVEAPLPGVIGIGHTRWATHGRPNETNAHPHATERLAVVHNGIIENFRELKAELVAAGARFESETDTEVVAQLVSHLMEQGLGPVAAVEAALPRLHGAFALAFLFAGEDGFLIGARHGAPLAIGFGQGETYLGSDALALAPFTDEITYLEEGDWAILTRDGAEIRDLAGATVRRPRQKIATQAFLVDKGNHRHFMAKEIHEQPEVVGRTLAHYIDMARGQVVLQETLPFDFARLSRLSITACGTAYYAGLVAKYWFETLARLPVEIDVASETRYREPPLERDGLTLVISQSGETADTLASLRYAKAQGQHTLAVVNVPTSTIARESSAVMPTFAGPEIGVASTKAFSCQLTVLLCLALAAGRARGTLDAERERAVVDALITAPGLMAEAVKMEAEVEGLAREIAKARDVLYLGRGTSYPMALEGALKLKEISYIHAEGYAAGELKHGPIALIDESVPVIVIAPHDAIFEKTVSNMQEVAARGGKIILVGDAKGAAAAGLDTLATLTMPDVDPVIAPIVYAVPVQLIAYHTAVFMGKDVDQPRNLAKSVTVE
;
A
#
# COMPACT_ATOMS: atom_id res chain seq x y z
N MET A 1 1.74 7.71 4.94
CA MET A 1 1.01 7.24 6.14
C MET A 1 1.93 7.33 7.35
N CYS A 2 1.37 7.61 8.53
CA CYS A 2 2.14 7.71 9.77
C CYS A 2 2.25 6.36 10.49
N GLY A 3 3.18 6.22 11.44
CA GLY A 3 3.31 5.07 12.33
C GLY A 3 3.17 5.47 13.78
N ILE A 4 2.30 4.79 14.53
CA ILE A 4 2.14 4.96 15.99
C ILE A 4 2.70 3.75 16.71
N VAL A 5 3.41 4.00 17.81
CA VAL A 5 3.79 2.99 18.80
C VAL A 5 3.59 3.57 20.19
N GLY A 6 3.07 2.76 21.11
CA GLY A 6 3.03 3.03 22.55
C GLY A 6 3.57 1.82 23.32
N ILE A 7 4.32 2.03 24.36
CA ILE A 7 4.90 0.95 25.18
C ILE A 7 4.76 1.31 26.67
N ILE A 8 4.24 0.35 27.44
CA ILE A 8 4.32 0.32 28.89
C ILE A 8 5.26 -0.82 29.24
N GLY A 9 6.50 -0.49 29.60
CA GLY A 9 7.57 -1.45 29.84
C GLY A 9 8.01 -1.52 31.31
N ARG A 10 8.98 -2.40 31.56
CA ARG A 10 9.65 -2.56 32.87
C ARG A 10 10.93 -1.74 32.96
N GLU A 11 11.55 -1.51 31.81
CA GLU A 11 12.79 -0.74 31.64
C GLU A 11 12.53 0.47 30.74
N SER A 12 13.57 1.26 30.45
CA SER A 12 13.47 2.40 29.52
C SER A 12 12.95 1.95 28.15
N VAL A 13 11.91 2.61 27.66
CA VAL A 13 11.23 2.23 26.42
C VAL A 13 11.69 2.97 25.18
N ALA A 14 12.62 3.94 25.30
CA ALA A 14 13.00 4.79 24.17
C ALA A 14 13.60 3.99 23.01
N ASP A 15 14.51 3.05 23.27
CA ASP A 15 15.12 2.21 22.24
C ASP A 15 14.12 1.23 21.64
N ALA A 16 13.23 0.66 22.45
CA ALA A 16 12.15 -0.21 21.98
C ALA A 16 11.14 0.53 21.09
N LEU A 17 10.80 1.78 21.44
CA LEU A 17 9.96 2.65 20.60
C LEU A 17 10.62 2.90 19.24
N VAL A 18 11.92 3.21 19.22
CA VAL A 18 12.66 3.43 17.97
C VAL A 18 12.73 2.16 17.13
N GLU A 19 12.96 0.99 17.75
CA GLU A 19 12.98 -0.30 17.03
C GLU A 19 11.61 -0.62 16.40
N ALA A 20 10.54 -0.39 17.14
CA ALA A 20 9.19 -0.56 16.61
C ALA A 20 8.88 0.44 15.49
N LEU A 21 9.27 1.72 15.65
CA LEU A 21 9.07 2.76 14.64
C LEU A 21 9.89 2.48 13.37
N ARG A 22 11.05 1.85 13.47
CA ARG A 22 11.87 1.45 12.30
C ARG A 22 11.10 0.52 11.38
N ARG A 23 10.24 -0.34 11.93
CA ARG A 23 9.37 -1.24 11.17
C ARG A 23 8.19 -0.54 10.51
N LEU A 24 7.91 0.70 10.92
CA LEU A 24 6.86 1.56 10.35
C LEU A 24 7.42 2.69 9.50
N GLU A 25 8.74 2.89 9.45
CA GLU A 25 9.36 4.02 8.75
C GLU A 25 9.02 4.06 7.25
N TYR A 26 8.82 2.90 6.62
CA TYR A 26 8.39 2.82 5.23
C TYR A 26 7.02 3.47 4.97
N ARG A 27 6.22 3.70 6.02
CA ARG A 27 4.92 4.37 5.95
C ARG A 27 5.02 5.89 6.01
N GLY A 28 6.03 6.45 6.70
CA GLY A 28 6.23 7.88 6.81
C GLY A 28 7.62 8.18 7.38
N TYR A 29 8.32 9.12 6.77
CA TYR A 29 9.72 9.44 7.06
C TYR A 29 10.03 10.94 6.95
N ASP A 30 9.00 11.80 6.99
CA ASP A 30 9.15 13.26 6.93
C ASP A 30 9.64 13.84 8.25
N SER A 31 9.25 13.22 9.34
CA SER A 31 9.74 13.51 10.69
C SER A 31 9.42 12.34 11.62
N ALA A 32 10.11 12.28 12.74
CA ALA A 32 9.87 11.29 13.78
C ALA A 32 10.04 11.89 15.17
N GLY A 33 9.43 11.24 16.17
CA GLY A 33 9.65 11.63 17.55
C GLY A 33 9.10 10.63 18.55
N VAL A 34 9.59 10.75 19.76
CA VAL A 34 9.17 9.97 20.93
C VAL A 34 8.97 10.87 22.13
N ALA A 35 8.01 10.50 22.98
CA ALA A 35 7.86 11.07 24.31
C ALA A 35 7.82 9.93 25.33
N THR A 36 8.47 10.15 26.49
CA THR A 36 8.42 9.21 27.60
C THR A 36 8.04 9.92 28.90
N LEU A 37 7.56 9.12 29.84
CA LEU A 37 7.22 9.59 31.18
C LEU A 37 8.22 9.00 32.17
N GLU A 38 8.87 9.87 32.94
CA GLU A 38 9.75 9.52 34.04
C GLU A 38 9.31 10.27 35.31
N ARG A 39 8.94 9.53 36.35
CA ARG A 39 8.53 10.08 37.67
C ARG A 39 7.49 11.19 37.55
N GLY A 40 6.48 10.94 36.70
CA GLY A 40 5.40 11.88 36.45
C GLY A 40 5.74 13.05 35.52
N ARG A 41 6.97 13.13 34.99
CA ARG A 41 7.39 14.21 34.10
C ARG A 41 7.48 13.71 32.66
N LEU A 42 6.82 14.43 31.74
CA LEU A 42 6.91 14.21 30.29
C LEU A 42 8.19 14.82 29.73
N ASP A 43 8.93 14.06 28.94
CA ASP A 43 10.01 14.58 28.11
C ASP A 43 9.92 13.99 26.70
N ARG A 44 10.35 14.74 25.68
CA ARG A 44 10.21 14.36 24.26
C ARG A 44 11.43 14.71 23.44
N ARG A 45 11.70 13.90 22.38
CA ARG A 45 12.67 14.19 21.32
C ARG A 45 11.97 14.09 19.98
N ARG A 46 12.21 15.06 19.13
CA ARG A 46 11.64 15.14 17.77
C ARG A 46 12.75 15.48 16.79
N ALA A 47 12.62 14.98 15.56
CA ALA A 47 13.56 15.26 14.49
C ALA A 47 12.85 15.33 13.15
N GLU A 48 13.29 16.24 12.30
CA GLU A 48 12.93 16.30 10.89
C GLU A 48 13.64 15.18 10.12
N GLY A 49 12.99 14.62 9.07
CA GLY A 49 13.53 13.59 8.20
C GLY A 49 13.48 12.20 8.83
N LYS A 50 14.37 11.33 8.36
CA LYS A 50 14.40 9.90 8.70
C LYS A 50 14.63 9.62 10.20
N LEU A 51 14.17 8.45 10.62
CA LEU A 51 14.26 7.98 12.02
C LEU A 51 15.71 8.02 12.56
N SER A 52 16.70 7.85 11.70
CA SER A 52 18.14 7.98 12.08
C SER A 52 18.49 9.35 12.67
N ASN A 53 17.76 10.41 12.30
CA ASN A 53 17.96 11.75 12.87
C ASN A 53 17.45 11.81 14.32
N LEU A 54 16.31 11.17 14.60
CA LEU A 54 15.79 11.01 15.96
C LEU A 54 16.73 10.17 16.82
N GLN A 55 17.29 9.08 16.28
CA GLN A 55 18.24 8.23 17.02
C GLN A 55 19.48 9.01 17.48
N ARG A 56 20.04 9.86 16.62
CA ARG A 56 21.18 10.73 17.03
C ARG A 56 20.82 11.64 18.19
N LYS A 57 19.63 12.26 18.17
CA LYS A 57 19.16 13.10 19.30
C LYS A 57 18.97 12.31 20.59
N LEU A 58 18.50 11.06 20.51
CA LEU A 58 18.33 10.19 21.68
C LEU A 58 19.65 9.75 22.27
N VAL A 59 20.70 9.58 21.45
CA VAL A 59 22.07 9.32 21.94
C VAL A 59 22.63 10.55 22.70
N GLU A 60 22.41 11.76 22.18
CA GLU A 60 22.85 13.01 22.79
C GLU A 60 22.06 13.37 24.06
N ALA A 61 20.77 13.09 24.07
CA ALA A 61 19.85 13.40 25.17
C ALA A 61 18.84 12.24 25.39
N PRO A 62 19.26 11.19 26.12
CA PRO A 62 18.45 10.00 26.36
C PRO A 62 17.13 10.28 27.09
N LEU A 63 16.14 9.41 26.88
CA LEU A 63 14.86 9.40 27.56
C LEU A 63 14.73 8.13 28.41
N PRO A 64 14.80 8.23 29.73
CA PRO A 64 14.86 7.06 30.62
C PRO A 64 13.48 6.52 31.04
N GLY A 65 12.39 7.13 30.60
CA GLY A 65 11.03 6.75 30.99
C GLY A 65 10.67 5.31 30.61
N VAL A 66 9.85 4.68 31.43
CA VAL A 66 9.40 3.28 31.26
C VAL A 66 8.02 3.17 30.58
N ILE A 67 7.36 4.31 30.34
CA ILE A 67 6.16 4.43 29.55
C ILE A 67 6.42 5.49 28.48
N GLY A 68 6.00 5.22 27.25
CA GLY A 68 6.21 6.18 26.17
C GLY A 68 5.37 5.92 24.95
N ILE A 69 5.33 6.95 24.10
CA ILE A 69 4.69 6.94 22.78
C ILE A 69 5.67 7.44 21.73
N GLY A 70 5.57 6.91 20.53
CA GLY A 70 6.42 7.28 19.41
C GLY A 70 5.66 7.34 18.10
N HIS A 71 6.23 8.09 17.15
CA HIS A 71 5.58 8.38 15.88
C HIS A 71 6.59 8.56 14.74
N THR A 72 6.25 8.04 13.57
CA THR A 72 6.85 8.43 12.28
C THR A 72 5.79 9.13 11.45
N ARG A 73 6.11 10.31 10.94
CA ARG A 73 5.14 11.20 10.32
C ARG A 73 5.24 11.19 8.80
N TRP A 74 4.07 11.17 8.18
CA TRP A 74 3.81 11.61 6.83
C TRP A 74 2.99 12.90 6.92
N ALA A 75 3.54 14.02 6.44
CA ALA A 75 2.94 15.34 6.62
C ALA A 75 1.69 15.51 5.76
N THR A 76 0.53 15.69 6.41
CA THR A 76 -0.73 16.11 5.78
C THR A 76 -1.00 17.60 6.02
N HIS A 77 -0.78 18.09 7.25
CA HIS A 77 -0.95 19.49 7.67
C HIS A 77 0.35 20.02 8.29
N GLY A 78 0.80 21.17 7.85
CA GLY A 78 2.05 21.79 8.29
C GLY A 78 3.31 21.17 7.67
N ARG A 79 4.33 22.00 7.46
CA ARG A 79 5.60 21.59 6.84
C ARG A 79 6.28 20.48 7.63
N PRO A 80 7.02 19.56 6.97
CA PRO A 80 7.91 18.63 7.68
C PRO A 80 9.06 19.42 8.33
N ASN A 81 8.95 19.65 9.63
CA ASN A 81 9.95 20.28 10.48
C ASN A 81 9.80 19.75 11.91
N GLU A 82 10.71 20.12 12.80
CA GLU A 82 10.70 19.64 14.18
C GLU A 82 9.48 20.14 14.99
N THR A 83 8.99 21.37 14.74
CA THR A 83 7.84 21.94 15.44
C THR A 83 6.56 21.18 15.14
N ASN A 84 6.40 20.74 13.88
CA ASN A 84 5.26 19.99 13.39
C ASN A 84 5.42 18.46 13.56
N ALA A 85 6.58 17.98 14.04
CA ALA A 85 6.79 16.57 14.33
C ALA A 85 6.03 16.14 15.60
N HIS A 86 5.45 14.94 15.57
CA HIS A 86 4.85 14.31 16.74
C HIS A 86 5.93 13.75 17.70
N PRO A 87 5.63 13.58 18.98
CA PRO A 87 4.39 13.89 19.72
C PRO A 87 4.19 15.41 19.93
N HIS A 88 2.92 15.86 19.79
CA HIS A 88 2.51 17.16 20.31
C HIS A 88 2.25 17.05 21.82
N ALA A 89 2.62 18.06 22.57
CA ALA A 89 2.49 18.00 24.02
C ALA A 89 2.09 19.36 24.61
N THR A 90 1.35 19.28 25.71
CA THR A 90 1.11 20.35 26.66
C THR A 90 1.86 20.04 27.97
N GLU A 91 1.69 20.83 29.01
CA GLU A 91 2.23 20.49 30.34
C GLU A 91 1.56 19.25 30.95
N ARG A 92 0.36 18.85 30.47
CA ARG A 92 -0.48 17.79 31.03
C ARG A 92 -0.38 16.47 30.29
N LEU A 93 -0.13 16.50 28.98
CA LEU A 93 -0.13 15.29 28.16
C LEU A 93 0.70 15.43 26.89
N ALA A 94 1.06 14.29 26.32
CA ALA A 94 1.59 14.16 24.96
C ALA A 94 0.66 13.27 24.12
N VAL A 95 0.51 13.58 22.83
CA VAL A 95 -0.32 12.83 21.89
C VAL A 95 0.39 12.60 20.57
N VAL A 96 0.19 11.42 19.99
CA VAL A 96 0.54 11.10 18.60
C VAL A 96 -0.73 10.72 17.84
N HIS A 97 -0.76 11.02 16.55
CA HIS A 97 -1.93 10.90 15.70
C HIS A 97 -1.59 10.42 14.29
N ASN A 98 -2.32 9.42 13.84
CA ASN A 98 -2.42 9.04 12.44
C ASN A 98 -3.81 9.41 11.94
N GLY A 99 -3.93 10.17 10.88
CA GLY A 99 -5.21 10.56 10.33
C GLY A 99 -5.32 12.05 10.06
N ILE A 100 -6.56 12.53 9.98
CA ILE A 100 -6.90 13.95 9.83
C ILE A 100 -8.08 14.26 10.73
N ILE A 101 -7.95 15.33 11.54
CA ILE A 101 -9.06 15.92 12.29
C ILE A 101 -9.70 17.00 11.42
N GLU A 102 -10.79 16.67 10.75
CA GLU A 102 -11.42 17.53 9.74
C GLU A 102 -11.94 18.86 10.32
N ASN A 103 -12.50 18.82 11.53
CA ASN A 103 -13.03 19.99 12.22
C ASN A 103 -11.98 20.72 13.09
N PHE A 104 -10.68 20.56 12.78
CA PHE A 104 -9.61 21.15 13.60
C PHE A 104 -9.67 22.69 13.66
N ARG A 105 -10.17 23.36 12.62
CA ARG A 105 -10.25 24.82 12.56
C ARG A 105 -11.27 25.37 13.54
N GLU A 106 -12.43 24.74 13.64
CA GLU A 106 -13.50 25.08 14.56
C GLU A 106 -13.05 24.87 16.00
N LEU A 107 -12.47 23.70 16.29
CA LEU A 107 -11.93 23.38 17.62
C LEU A 107 -10.78 24.31 18.00
N LYS A 108 -9.89 24.65 17.07
CA LYS A 108 -8.80 25.62 17.32
C LYS A 108 -9.34 27.00 17.66
N ALA A 109 -10.35 27.50 16.94
CA ALA A 109 -10.97 28.80 17.21
C ALA A 109 -11.60 28.84 18.61
N GLU A 110 -12.32 27.79 19.01
CA GLU A 110 -12.89 27.64 20.34
C GLU A 110 -11.80 27.66 21.43
N LEU A 111 -10.77 26.85 21.27
CA LEU A 111 -9.70 26.72 22.26
C LEU A 111 -8.85 27.98 22.38
N VAL A 112 -8.60 28.69 21.28
CA VAL A 112 -7.94 30.01 21.31
C VAL A 112 -8.79 31.02 22.06
N ALA A 113 -10.11 31.03 21.87
CA ALA A 113 -11.02 31.86 22.61
C ALA A 113 -11.04 31.53 24.12
N ALA A 114 -10.78 30.27 24.48
CA ALA A 114 -10.60 29.82 25.86
C ALA A 114 -9.19 30.08 26.43
N GLY A 115 -8.26 30.65 25.64
CA GLY A 115 -6.92 31.03 26.08
C GLY A 115 -5.81 30.07 25.69
N ALA A 116 -6.09 28.99 24.94
CA ALA A 116 -5.06 28.04 24.48
C ALA A 116 -4.10 28.69 23.48
N ARG A 117 -2.83 28.30 23.56
CA ARG A 117 -1.79 28.73 22.63
C ARG A 117 -1.32 27.54 21.77
N PHE A 118 -1.20 27.79 20.48
CA PHE A 118 -0.78 26.79 19.50
C PHE A 118 0.63 27.11 18.99
N GLU A 119 1.50 26.10 18.93
CA GLU A 119 2.88 26.21 18.46
C GLU A 119 3.04 25.68 17.04
N SER A 120 2.22 24.68 16.67
CA SER A 120 2.34 23.99 15.39
C SER A 120 1.25 24.38 14.39
N GLU A 121 1.47 23.96 13.14
CA GLU A 121 0.52 24.10 12.04
C GLU A 121 -0.33 22.84 11.85
N THR A 122 -0.21 21.84 12.76
CA THR A 122 -0.86 20.54 12.60
C THR A 122 -2.29 20.55 13.18
N ASP A 123 -3.13 19.72 12.62
CA ASP A 123 -4.45 19.38 13.15
C ASP A 123 -4.35 18.61 14.48
N THR A 124 -3.27 17.86 14.70
CA THR A 124 -3.05 17.04 15.89
C THR A 124 -2.94 17.86 17.18
N GLU A 125 -2.33 19.04 17.14
CA GLU A 125 -2.18 19.87 18.34
C GLU A 125 -3.53 20.25 18.95
N VAL A 126 -4.58 20.33 18.13
CA VAL A 126 -5.95 20.58 18.60
C VAL A 126 -6.41 19.50 19.58
N VAL A 127 -6.04 18.26 19.34
CA VAL A 127 -6.39 17.14 20.24
C VAL A 127 -5.69 17.28 21.59
N ALA A 128 -4.39 17.63 21.58
CA ALA A 128 -3.64 17.88 22.83
C ALA A 128 -4.25 19.02 23.65
N GLN A 129 -4.58 20.12 22.99
CA GLN A 129 -5.16 21.30 23.62
C GLN A 129 -6.59 21.04 24.12
N LEU A 130 -7.41 20.29 23.37
CA LEU A 130 -8.78 19.94 23.76
C LEU A 130 -8.79 19.09 25.03
N VAL A 131 -7.99 18.02 25.07
CA VAL A 131 -7.92 17.15 26.25
C VAL A 131 -7.32 17.91 27.45
N SER A 132 -6.28 18.72 27.24
CA SER A 132 -5.75 19.59 28.31
C SER A 132 -6.80 20.54 28.87
N HIS A 133 -7.58 21.19 28.03
CA HIS A 133 -8.64 22.12 28.43
C HIS A 133 -9.72 21.42 29.27
N LEU A 134 -10.12 20.20 28.86
CA LEU A 134 -11.08 19.40 29.64
C LEU A 134 -10.49 18.97 31.00
N MET A 135 -9.20 18.66 31.07
CA MET A 135 -8.52 18.38 32.34
C MET A 135 -8.43 19.64 33.23
N GLU A 136 -8.25 20.84 32.65
CA GLU A 136 -8.29 22.11 33.38
C GLU A 136 -9.66 22.42 33.97
N GLN A 137 -10.72 21.92 33.33
CA GLN A 137 -12.10 21.99 33.84
C GLN A 137 -12.39 20.98 34.97
N GLY A 138 -11.38 20.18 35.36
CA GLY A 138 -11.47 19.27 36.52
C GLY A 138 -11.74 17.80 36.14
N LEU A 139 -11.77 17.45 34.87
CA LEU A 139 -11.87 16.04 34.47
C LEU A 139 -10.53 15.32 34.68
N GLY A 140 -10.59 14.06 35.16
CA GLY A 140 -9.42 13.19 35.14
C GLY A 140 -9.03 12.79 33.70
N PRO A 141 -7.79 12.28 33.46
CA PRO A 141 -7.27 11.98 32.12
C PRO A 141 -8.20 11.10 31.28
N VAL A 142 -8.71 10.00 31.86
CA VAL A 142 -9.61 9.06 31.17
C VAL A 142 -10.92 9.74 30.76
N ALA A 143 -11.55 10.46 31.69
CA ALA A 143 -12.80 11.18 31.43
C ALA A 143 -12.62 12.33 30.42
N ALA A 144 -11.46 12.97 30.41
CA ALA A 144 -11.13 14.03 29.45
C ALA A 144 -11.00 13.47 28.02
N VAL A 145 -10.36 12.31 27.84
CA VAL A 145 -10.31 11.63 26.54
C VAL A 145 -11.70 11.18 26.12
N GLU A 146 -12.45 10.51 26.99
CA GLU A 146 -13.81 10.04 26.70
C GLU A 146 -14.71 11.21 26.25
N ALA A 147 -14.60 12.39 26.88
CA ALA A 147 -15.35 13.59 26.49
C ALA A 147 -14.83 14.25 25.21
N ALA A 148 -13.53 14.09 24.88
CA ALA A 148 -12.93 14.69 23.69
C ALA A 148 -13.26 13.89 22.42
N LEU A 149 -13.23 12.53 22.47
CA LEU A 149 -13.37 11.67 21.30
C LEU A 149 -14.63 11.96 20.45
N PRO A 150 -15.84 12.12 21.02
CA PRO A 150 -17.04 12.42 20.22
C PRO A 150 -17.02 13.79 19.54
N ARG A 151 -16.10 14.68 19.94
CA ARG A 151 -15.96 16.03 19.38
C ARG A 151 -15.03 16.05 18.16
N LEU A 152 -14.27 15.00 17.94
CA LEU A 152 -13.32 14.88 16.81
C LEU A 152 -14.06 14.32 15.60
N HIS A 153 -13.93 14.99 14.45
CA HIS A 153 -14.46 14.53 13.17
C HIS A 153 -13.33 14.11 12.25
N GLY A 154 -13.58 13.11 11.39
CA GLY A 154 -12.59 12.56 10.47
C GLY A 154 -12.00 11.23 10.94
N ALA A 155 -11.03 10.70 10.20
CA ALA A 155 -10.39 9.44 10.52
C ALA A 155 -9.15 9.66 11.39
N PHE A 156 -9.02 8.93 12.51
CA PHE A 156 -7.88 9.03 13.41
C PHE A 156 -7.53 7.71 14.13
N ALA A 157 -6.25 7.54 14.42
CA ALA A 157 -5.73 6.71 15.49
C ALA A 157 -4.88 7.59 16.40
N LEU A 158 -5.10 7.52 17.70
CA LEU A 158 -4.49 8.36 18.72
C LEU A 158 -3.80 7.52 19.79
N ALA A 159 -2.67 8.01 20.32
CA ALA A 159 -2.11 7.50 21.56
C ALA A 159 -1.75 8.66 22.48
N PHE A 160 -2.16 8.57 23.74
CA PHE A 160 -2.03 9.61 24.77
C PHE A 160 -1.12 9.13 25.90
N LEU A 161 -0.26 10.01 26.37
CA LEU A 161 0.59 9.87 27.54
C LEU A 161 0.38 11.05 28.48
N PHE A 162 0.14 10.83 29.78
CA PHE A 162 -0.28 11.86 30.70
C PHE A 162 0.80 12.18 31.76
N ALA A 163 1.07 13.45 31.99
CA ALA A 163 1.93 13.88 33.08
C ALA A 163 1.32 13.52 34.44
N GLY A 164 2.12 12.97 35.35
CA GLY A 164 1.67 12.55 36.67
C GLY A 164 1.03 11.15 36.75
N GLU A 165 0.88 10.46 35.60
CA GLU A 165 0.19 9.17 35.52
C GLU A 165 1.12 8.06 35.01
N ASP A 166 1.93 7.51 35.92
CA ASP A 166 2.93 6.47 35.61
C ASP A 166 2.34 5.05 35.37
N GLY A 167 1.01 4.90 35.36
CA GLY A 167 0.34 3.60 35.36
C GLY A 167 -0.31 3.19 34.03
N PHE A 168 -0.60 4.11 33.12
CA PHE A 168 -1.34 3.80 31.91
C PHE A 168 -1.04 4.73 30.74
N LEU A 169 -1.43 4.28 29.55
CA LEU A 169 -1.60 5.11 28.36
C LEU A 169 -2.98 4.83 27.73
N ILE A 170 -3.46 5.74 26.89
CA ILE A 170 -4.74 5.55 26.20
C ILE A 170 -4.50 5.51 24.70
N GLY A 171 -5.13 4.52 24.02
CA GLY A 171 -5.22 4.44 22.57
C GLY A 171 -6.66 4.61 22.12
N ALA A 172 -6.90 5.32 21.01
CA ALA A 172 -8.25 5.46 20.44
C ALA A 172 -8.21 5.30 18.92
N ARG A 173 -9.26 4.74 18.35
CA ARG A 173 -9.37 4.46 16.91
C ARG A 173 -10.71 4.93 16.35
N HIS A 174 -10.65 5.63 15.21
CA HIS A 174 -11.77 5.88 14.31
C HIS A 174 -11.23 6.00 12.86
N GLY A 175 -11.60 5.08 11.98
CA GLY A 175 -11.13 5.07 10.59
C GLY A 175 -9.71 4.52 10.39
N ALA A 176 -8.71 4.94 11.19
CA ALA A 176 -7.33 4.49 11.09
C ALA A 176 -7.04 3.25 11.97
N PRO A 177 -6.20 2.29 11.54
CA PRO A 177 -5.96 1.05 12.28
C PRO A 177 -5.16 1.27 13.57
N LEU A 178 -5.50 0.48 14.62
CA LEU A 178 -4.75 0.43 15.88
C LEU A 178 -4.89 -0.96 16.50
N ALA A 179 -3.81 -1.49 17.07
CA ALA A 179 -3.75 -2.80 17.71
C ALA A 179 -3.04 -2.73 19.06
N ILE A 180 -3.43 -3.62 19.97
CA ILE A 180 -2.83 -3.79 21.30
C ILE A 180 -2.04 -5.10 21.29
N GLY A 181 -0.80 -5.06 21.77
CA GLY A 181 0.04 -6.24 22.00
C GLY A 181 0.16 -6.56 23.48
N PHE A 182 0.16 -7.83 23.83
CA PHE A 182 0.22 -8.31 25.21
C PHE A 182 1.52 -9.07 25.46
N GLY A 183 2.36 -8.55 26.37
CA GLY A 183 3.60 -9.17 26.82
C GLY A 183 3.50 -9.61 28.28
N GLN A 184 4.61 -10.10 28.85
CA GLN A 184 4.68 -10.50 30.25
C GLN A 184 4.97 -9.30 31.16
N GLY A 185 3.89 -8.66 31.67
CA GLY A 185 3.98 -7.43 32.49
C GLY A 185 4.41 -6.21 31.69
N GLU A 186 4.12 -6.23 30.41
CA GLU A 186 4.31 -5.16 29.45
C GLU A 186 3.14 -5.15 28.48
N THR A 187 2.76 -4.00 28.01
CA THR A 187 1.68 -3.83 27.04
C THR A 187 2.09 -2.84 25.98
N TYR A 188 1.69 -3.13 24.76
CA TYR A 188 2.10 -2.41 23.58
C TYR A 188 0.89 -1.89 22.79
N LEU A 189 1.06 -0.76 22.15
CA LEU A 189 0.09 -0.17 21.21
C LEU A 189 0.81 0.06 19.88
N GLY A 190 0.17 -0.24 18.76
CA GLY A 190 0.77 0.00 17.45
C GLY A 190 -0.28 0.18 16.36
N SER A 191 0.01 1.05 15.41
CA SER A 191 -0.84 1.23 14.23
C SER A 191 -0.75 0.05 13.24
N ASP A 192 0.16 -0.90 13.49
CA ASP A 192 0.32 -2.14 12.73
C ASP A 192 0.90 -3.23 13.62
N ALA A 193 0.44 -4.47 13.46
CA ALA A 193 0.99 -5.64 14.11
C ALA A 193 2.51 -5.84 13.84
N LEU A 194 3.00 -5.38 12.69
CA LEU A 194 4.42 -5.44 12.32
C LEU A 194 5.32 -4.70 13.32
N ALA A 195 4.84 -3.59 13.88
CA ALA A 195 5.57 -2.84 14.90
C ALA A 195 5.66 -3.59 16.23
N LEU A 196 4.64 -4.41 16.54
CA LEU A 196 4.50 -5.12 17.81
C LEU A 196 5.19 -6.49 17.81
N ALA A 197 5.41 -7.06 16.65
CA ALA A 197 5.96 -8.40 16.45
C ALA A 197 7.32 -8.69 17.14
N PRO A 198 8.24 -7.72 17.35
CA PRO A 198 9.47 -7.97 18.13
C PRO A 198 9.22 -8.26 19.62
N PHE A 199 8.07 -7.83 20.12
CA PHE A 199 7.79 -7.80 21.56
C PHE A 199 6.76 -8.84 21.98
N THR A 200 5.86 -9.23 21.08
CA THR A 200 4.77 -10.17 21.37
C THR A 200 4.23 -10.86 20.13
N ASP A 201 3.72 -12.08 20.31
CA ASP A 201 2.94 -12.81 19.30
C ASP A 201 1.42 -12.74 19.57
N GLU A 202 0.99 -12.17 20.70
CA GLU A 202 -0.43 -11.98 21.05
C GLU A 202 -0.88 -10.54 20.83
N ILE A 203 -1.85 -10.36 19.94
CA ILE A 203 -2.42 -9.04 19.63
C ILE A 203 -3.95 -9.05 19.63
N THR A 204 -4.52 -7.87 19.83
CA THR A 204 -5.95 -7.59 19.63
C THR A 204 -6.06 -6.35 18.76
N TYR A 205 -6.80 -6.44 17.64
CA TYR A 205 -7.15 -5.25 16.85
C TYR A 205 -8.34 -4.54 17.50
N LEU A 206 -8.24 -3.23 17.63
CA LEU A 206 -9.38 -2.39 17.96
C LEU A 206 -10.35 -2.35 16.77
N GLU A 207 -11.63 -2.35 17.03
CA GLU A 207 -12.68 -2.16 16.03
C GLU A 207 -13.02 -0.68 15.89
N GLU A 208 -13.88 -0.35 14.93
CA GLU A 208 -14.29 1.02 14.65
C GLU A 208 -14.94 1.68 15.86
N GLY A 209 -14.38 2.84 16.27
CA GLY A 209 -14.83 3.56 17.43
C GLY A 209 -14.34 3.07 18.78
N ASP A 210 -13.52 2.02 18.81
CA ASP A 210 -12.92 1.54 20.05
C ASP A 210 -11.86 2.48 20.58
N TRP A 211 -11.79 2.58 21.91
CA TRP A 211 -10.68 3.14 22.63
C TRP A 211 -10.28 2.27 23.81
N ALA A 212 -9.06 2.36 24.28
CA ALA A 212 -8.52 1.45 25.28
C ALA A 212 -7.62 2.15 26.28
N ILE A 213 -7.73 1.73 27.54
CA ILE A 213 -6.82 2.08 28.63
C ILE A 213 -5.85 0.91 28.77
N LEU A 214 -4.58 1.14 28.46
CA LEU A 214 -3.54 0.13 28.57
C LEU A 214 -2.79 0.32 29.87
N THR A 215 -2.56 -0.77 30.58
CA THR A 215 -1.74 -0.86 31.81
C THR A 215 -0.69 -1.95 31.65
N ARG A 216 0.20 -2.14 32.61
CA ARG A 216 1.17 -3.26 32.57
C ARG A 216 0.51 -4.64 32.60
N ASP A 217 -0.68 -4.74 33.18
CA ASP A 217 -1.38 -6.00 33.38
C ASP A 217 -2.33 -6.35 32.19
N GLY A 218 -2.48 -5.42 31.24
CA GLY A 218 -3.33 -5.61 30.06
C GLY A 218 -4.03 -4.34 29.61
N ALA A 219 -5.19 -4.51 28.97
CA ALA A 219 -5.98 -3.39 28.44
C ALA A 219 -7.46 -3.55 28.73
N GLU A 220 -8.13 -2.45 29.09
CA GLU A 220 -9.57 -2.31 29.12
C GLU A 220 -10.00 -1.61 27.83
N ILE A 221 -10.80 -2.28 27.00
CA ILE A 221 -11.28 -1.75 25.73
C ILE A 221 -12.73 -1.29 25.92
N ARG A 222 -13.05 -0.10 25.43
CA ARG A 222 -14.39 0.51 25.44
C ARG A 222 -14.81 0.89 24.02
N ASP A 223 -16.10 0.81 23.77
CA ASP A 223 -16.69 1.32 22.53
C ASP A 223 -16.98 2.84 22.60
N LEU A 224 -17.51 3.39 21.51
CA LEU A 224 -17.92 4.80 21.42
C LEU A 224 -18.94 5.24 22.48
N ALA A 225 -19.74 4.31 23.00
CA ALA A 225 -20.71 4.57 24.06
C ALA A 225 -20.10 4.49 25.47
N GLY A 226 -18.79 4.21 25.59
CA GLY A 226 -18.07 4.02 26.85
C GLY A 226 -18.28 2.67 27.50
N ALA A 227 -18.98 1.73 26.85
CA ALA A 227 -19.18 0.39 27.38
C ALA A 227 -17.93 -0.47 27.20
N THR A 228 -17.54 -1.20 28.26
CA THR A 228 -16.43 -2.17 28.18
C THR A 228 -16.78 -3.31 27.23
N VAL A 229 -15.92 -3.54 26.23
CA VAL A 229 -16.09 -4.58 25.20
C VAL A 229 -14.91 -5.54 25.21
N ARG A 230 -15.17 -6.76 24.72
CA ARG A 230 -14.10 -7.75 24.52
C ARG A 230 -13.83 -7.94 23.04
N ARG A 231 -12.56 -7.88 22.65
CA ARG A 231 -12.09 -8.16 21.30
C ARG A 231 -11.25 -9.44 21.30
N PRO A 232 -11.28 -10.23 20.21
CA PRO A 232 -10.55 -11.48 20.14
C PRO A 232 -9.04 -11.24 20.18
N ARG A 233 -8.30 -12.04 20.95
CA ARG A 233 -6.85 -12.12 20.87
C ARG A 233 -6.47 -13.05 19.73
N GLN A 234 -5.48 -12.66 18.96
CA GLN A 234 -4.96 -13.40 17.82
C GLN A 234 -3.46 -13.62 17.99
N LYS A 235 -2.96 -14.78 17.56
CA LYS A 235 -1.52 -15.00 17.45
C LYS A 235 -1.04 -14.60 16.06
N ILE A 236 0.03 -13.81 16.03
CA ILE A 236 0.71 -13.46 14.81
C ILE A 236 1.90 -14.41 14.59
N ALA A 237 2.05 -14.92 13.34
CA ALA A 237 3.16 -15.79 13.00
C ALA A 237 4.49 -15.01 13.02
N THR A 238 5.33 -15.28 13.99
CA THR A 238 6.60 -14.57 14.25
C THR A 238 7.63 -14.73 13.11
N GLN A 239 7.50 -15.74 12.26
CA GLN A 239 8.46 -16.02 11.16
C GLN A 239 8.41 -15.04 9.98
N ALA A 240 7.41 -14.17 9.88
CA ALA A 240 7.24 -13.24 8.75
C ALA A 240 8.10 -11.96 8.86
N PHE A 241 8.92 -11.77 9.90
CA PHE A 241 9.38 -10.45 10.31
C PHE A 241 10.87 -10.16 10.17
N LEU A 242 11.67 -11.05 9.60
CA LEU A 242 13.02 -10.69 9.17
C LEU A 242 12.93 -9.90 7.86
N VAL A 243 12.57 -8.62 7.99
CA VAL A 243 12.63 -7.67 6.89
C VAL A 243 14.07 -7.21 6.73
N ASP A 244 14.86 -7.99 6.00
CA ASP A 244 16.24 -7.68 5.67
C ASP A 244 16.39 -7.52 4.14
N LYS A 245 17.31 -6.65 3.71
CA LYS A 245 17.65 -6.46 2.29
C LYS A 245 18.41 -7.64 1.69
N GLY A 246 18.93 -8.52 2.53
CA GLY A 246 19.81 -9.60 2.10
C GLY A 246 21.04 -9.04 1.36
N ASN A 247 21.36 -9.62 0.22
CA ASN A 247 22.48 -9.19 -0.62
C ASN A 247 22.14 -8.02 -1.58
N HIS A 248 20.94 -7.46 -1.47
CA HIS A 248 20.50 -6.37 -2.35
C HIS A 248 20.77 -5.00 -1.73
N ARG A 249 21.10 -4.04 -2.57
CA ARG A 249 21.32 -2.65 -2.16
C ARG A 249 20.05 -1.98 -1.62
N HIS A 250 18.90 -2.32 -2.22
CA HIS A 250 17.59 -1.73 -1.93
C HIS A 250 16.53 -2.81 -1.74
N PHE A 251 15.47 -2.50 -0.98
CA PHE A 251 14.31 -3.39 -0.85
C PHE A 251 13.63 -3.63 -2.20
N MET A 252 13.45 -2.58 -3.01
CA MET A 252 12.84 -2.71 -4.33
C MET A 252 13.60 -3.71 -5.21
N ALA A 253 14.94 -3.70 -5.22
CA ALA A 253 15.72 -4.70 -5.95
C ALA A 253 15.44 -6.12 -5.45
N LYS A 254 15.49 -6.32 -4.13
CA LYS A 254 15.16 -7.61 -3.50
C LYS A 254 13.76 -8.07 -3.93
N GLU A 255 12.77 -7.19 -3.84
CA GLU A 255 11.37 -7.48 -4.12
C GLU A 255 11.13 -7.79 -5.60
N ILE A 256 11.87 -7.17 -6.52
CA ILE A 256 11.87 -7.54 -7.95
C ILE A 256 12.41 -8.97 -8.13
N HIS A 257 13.51 -9.33 -7.45
CA HIS A 257 14.12 -10.65 -7.54
C HIS A 257 13.31 -11.74 -6.82
N GLU A 258 12.49 -11.39 -5.85
CA GLU A 258 11.61 -12.33 -5.14
C GLU A 258 10.36 -12.71 -5.94
N GLN A 259 10.03 -12.01 -7.01
CA GLN A 259 8.80 -12.24 -7.77
C GLN A 259 8.62 -13.68 -8.24
N PRO A 260 9.63 -14.38 -8.81
CA PRO A 260 9.48 -15.78 -9.19
C PRO A 260 9.03 -16.68 -8.04
N GLU A 261 9.62 -16.51 -6.86
CA GLU A 261 9.29 -17.30 -5.67
C GLU A 261 7.87 -17.01 -5.16
N VAL A 262 7.52 -15.73 -5.00
CA VAL A 262 6.22 -15.37 -4.41
C VAL A 262 5.05 -15.61 -5.37
N VAL A 263 5.27 -15.50 -6.68
CA VAL A 263 4.30 -15.92 -7.70
C VAL A 263 4.09 -17.42 -7.63
N GLY A 264 5.17 -18.21 -7.56
CA GLY A 264 5.09 -19.66 -7.38
C GLY A 264 4.35 -20.05 -6.10
N ARG A 265 4.61 -19.37 -4.99
CA ARG A 265 3.90 -19.58 -3.71
C ARG A 265 2.41 -19.25 -3.84
N THR A 266 2.08 -18.16 -4.51
CA THR A 266 0.69 -17.76 -4.77
C THR A 266 -0.02 -18.79 -5.62
N LEU A 267 0.61 -19.27 -6.71
CA LEU A 267 0.05 -20.31 -7.57
C LEU A 267 -0.18 -21.63 -6.83
N ALA A 268 0.72 -22.03 -5.93
CA ALA A 268 0.58 -23.25 -5.15
C ALA A 268 -0.69 -23.24 -4.25
N HIS A 269 -1.20 -22.08 -3.90
CA HIS A 269 -2.46 -21.95 -3.16
C HIS A 269 -3.70 -22.09 -4.06
N TYR A 270 -3.62 -21.64 -5.31
CA TYR A 270 -4.78 -21.52 -6.20
C TYR A 270 -4.86 -22.60 -7.26
N ILE A 271 -3.84 -23.42 -7.45
CA ILE A 271 -3.79 -24.42 -8.53
C ILE A 271 -3.74 -25.84 -7.95
N ASP A 272 -4.67 -26.67 -8.37
CA ASP A 272 -4.56 -28.13 -8.25
C ASP A 272 -3.75 -28.67 -9.44
N MET A 273 -2.46 -28.91 -9.20
CA MET A 273 -1.51 -29.41 -10.20
C MET A 273 -1.94 -30.77 -10.78
N ALA A 274 -2.59 -31.64 -9.99
CA ALA A 274 -2.99 -32.97 -10.45
C ALA A 274 -4.17 -32.89 -11.43
N ARG A 275 -5.08 -31.95 -11.20
CA ARG A 275 -6.25 -31.75 -12.06
C ARG A 275 -5.99 -30.75 -13.19
N GLY A 276 -4.94 -29.92 -13.09
CA GLY A 276 -4.66 -28.83 -14.02
C GLY A 276 -5.77 -27.79 -14.05
N GLN A 277 -6.27 -27.40 -12.88
CA GLN A 277 -7.36 -26.44 -12.76
C GLN A 277 -7.20 -25.53 -11.54
N VAL A 278 -7.87 -24.38 -11.58
CA VAL A 278 -7.90 -23.46 -10.44
C VAL A 278 -8.85 -23.98 -9.37
N VAL A 279 -8.39 -23.94 -8.11
CA VAL A 279 -9.20 -24.23 -6.92
C VAL A 279 -9.18 -23.03 -5.99
N LEU A 280 -10.37 -22.49 -5.71
CA LEU A 280 -10.52 -21.46 -4.69
C LEU A 280 -10.74 -22.16 -3.34
N GLN A 281 -9.85 -21.87 -2.39
CA GLN A 281 -9.94 -22.47 -1.04
C GLN A 281 -11.10 -21.89 -0.24
N GLU A 282 -11.49 -20.66 -0.55
CA GLU A 282 -12.58 -19.95 0.13
C GLU A 282 -13.94 -20.28 -0.48
N THR A 283 -14.93 -20.48 0.37
CA THR A 283 -16.32 -20.57 -0.07
C THR A 283 -16.83 -19.18 -0.40
N LEU A 284 -17.12 -18.95 -1.68
CA LEU A 284 -17.64 -17.66 -2.13
C LEU A 284 -19.11 -17.51 -1.74
N PRO A 285 -19.53 -16.37 -1.18
CA PRO A 285 -20.93 -16.11 -0.81
C PRO A 285 -21.80 -15.75 -2.04
N PHE A 286 -21.30 -15.89 -3.25
CA PHE A 286 -21.96 -15.61 -4.53
C PHE A 286 -21.57 -16.66 -5.57
N ASP A 287 -22.33 -16.68 -6.67
CA ASP A 287 -22.09 -17.58 -7.80
C ASP A 287 -21.72 -16.75 -9.05
N PHE A 288 -20.53 -16.93 -9.60
CA PHE A 288 -20.09 -16.26 -10.83
C PHE A 288 -21.04 -16.48 -12.01
N ALA A 289 -21.73 -17.64 -12.07
CA ALA A 289 -22.67 -17.93 -13.15
C ALA A 289 -23.88 -16.98 -13.14
N ARG A 290 -24.23 -16.42 -12.00
CA ARG A 290 -25.40 -15.54 -11.83
C ARG A 290 -25.08 -14.06 -11.95
N LEU A 291 -23.80 -13.67 -11.92
CA LEU A 291 -23.42 -12.27 -12.02
C LEU A 291 -23.66 -11.72 -13.42
N SER A 292 -24.36 -10.60 -13.51
CA SER A 292 -24.55 -9.82 -14.73
C SER A 292 -23.32 -8.98 -15.06
N ARG A 293 -22.61 -8.48 -14.03
CA ARG A 293 -21.48 -7.58 -14.10
C ARG A 293 -20.55 -7.78 -12.90
N LEU A 294 -19.28 -7.45 -13.10
CA LEU A 294 -18.28 -7.31 -12.06
C LEU A 294 -17.85 -5.84 -11.97
N SER A 295 -17.91 -5.25 -10.78
CA SER A 295 -17.32 -3.94 -10.51
C SER A 295 -15.97 -4.13 -9.85
N ILE A 296 -14.90 -3.48 -10.35
CA ILE A 296 -13.57 -3.50 -9.77
C ILE A 296 -13.22 -2.08 -9.31
N THR A 297 -12.67 -1.93 -8.11
CA THR A 297 -12.19 -0.63 -7.63
C THR A 297 -10.89 -0.77 -6.86
N ALA A 298 -9.95 0.13 -7.15
CA ALA A 298 -8.61 0.15 -6.55
C ALA A 298 -7.91 1.50 -6.80
N CYS A 299 -6.70 1.67 -6.25
CA CYS A 299 -5.84 2.83 -6.47
C CYS A 299 -4.48 2.41 -7.04
N GLY A 300 -3.85 3.29 -7.85
CA GLY A 300 -2.46 3.15 -8.31
C GLY A 300 -2.17 1.82 -9.02
N THR A 301 -1.08 1.18 -8.65
CA THR A 301 -0.65 -0.12 -9.19
C THR A 301 -1.73 -1.20 -9.10
N ALA A 302 -2.49 -1.24 -7.99
CA ALA A 302 -3.60 -2.19 -7.84
C ALA A 302 -4.75 -1.91 -8.82
N TYR A 303 -5.01 -0.64 -9.17
CA TYR A 303 -5.96 -0.29 -10.22
C TYR A 303 -5.49 -0.81 -11.59
N TYR A 304 -4.19 -0.74 -11.89
CA TYR A 304 -3.66 -1.28 -13.15
C TYR A 304 -3.72 -2.82 -13.20
N ALA A 305 -3.55 -3.49 -12.07
CA ALA A 305 -3.82 -4.93 -11.98
C ALA A 305 -5.31 -5.24 -12.31
N GLY A 306 -6.21 -4.42 -11.79
CA GLY A 306 -7.65 -4.50 -12.12
C GLY A 306 -7.96 -4.24 -13.60
N LEU A 307 -7.25 -3.29 -14.24
CA LEU A 307 -7.38 -3.06 -15.70
C LEU A 307 -6.94 -4.28 -16.52
N VAL A 308 -5.86 -4.98 -16.12
CA VAL A 308 -5.48 -6.24 -16.77
C VAL A 308 -6.57 -7.29 -16.54
N ALA A 309 -7.07 -7.41 -15.31
CA ALA A 309 -8.12 -8.37 -14.96
C ALA A 309 -9.40 -8.16 -15.77
N LYS A 310 -9.76 -6.91 -16.09
CA LYS A 310 -10.90 -6.61 -16.98
C LYS A 310 -10.79 -7.39 -18.28
N TYR A 311 -9.64 -7.39 -18.96
CA TYR A 311 -9.46 -8.15 -20.19
C TYR A 311 -9.66 -9.65 -19.95
N TRP A 312 -9.11 -10.20 -18.87
CA TRP A 312 -9.23 -11.63 -18.56
C TRP A 312 -10.68 -12.04 -18.26
N PHE A 313 -11.40 -11.31 -17.42
CA PHE A 313 -12.81 -11.62 -17.12
C PHE A 313 -13.70 -11.50 -18.36
N GLU A 314 -13.48 -10.47 -19.19
CA GLU A 314 -14.28 -10.27 -20.40
C GLU A 314 -13.95 -11.30 -21.48
N THR A 315 -12.70 -11.75 -21.61
CA THR A 315 -12.32 -12.74 -22.65
C THR A 315 -12.56 -14.17 -22.21
N LEU A 316 -12.20 -14.56 -20.98
CA LEU A 316 -12.29 -15.94 -20.50
C LEU A 316 -13.66 -16.25 -19.89
N ALA A 317 -14.20 -15.35 -19.08
CA ALA A 317 -15.47 -15.56 -18.38
C ALA A 317 -16.68 -14.93 -19.09
N ARG A 318 -16.47 -14.14 -20.13
CA ARG A 318 -17.53 -13.37 -20.82
C ARG A 318 -18.39 -12.57 -19.83
N LEU A 319 -17.75 -12.12 -18.74
CA LEU A 319 -18.36 -11.33 -17.68
C LEU A 319 -18.01 -9.85 -17.91
N PRO A 320 -19.00 -8.97 -18.15
CA PRO A 320 -18.77 -7.55 -18.29
C PRO A 320 -18.11 -6.97 -17.02
N VAL A 321 -17.07 -6.15 -17.21
CA VAL A 321 -16.34 -5.54 -16.10
C VAL A 321 -16.38 -4.03 -16.19
N GLU A 322 -16.84 -3.41 -15.13
CA GLU A 322 -16.65 -1.98 -14.88
C GLU A 322 -15.50 -1.80 -13.90
N ILE A 323 -14.55 -0.95 -14.24
CA ILE A 323 -13.41 -0.66 -13.35
C ILE A 323 -13.27 0.83 -13.15
N ASP A 324 -13.01 1.23 -11.90
CA ASP A 324 -12.93 2.63 -11.53
C ASP A 324 -11.83 2.88 -10.49
N VAL A 325 -11.31 4.10 -10.48
CA VAL A 325 -10.38 4.54 -9.44
C VAL A 325 -11.15 4.73 -8.12
N ALA A 326 -10.67 4.14 -7.04
CA ALA A 326 -11.41 4.13 -5.79
C ALA A 326 -11.68 5.53 -5.21
N SER A 327 -10.76 6.50 -5.39
CA SER A 327 -10.95 7.89 -4.98
C SER A 327 -12.12 8.57 -5.69
N GLU A 328 -12.44 8.15 -6.93
CA GLU A 328 -13.58 8.68 -7.67
C GLU A 328 -14.87 7.92 -7.33
N THR A 329 -14.80 6.59 -7.20
CA THR A 329 -15.95 5.72 -6.89
C THR A 329 -16.65 6.16 -5.61
N ARG A 330 -15.86 6.46 -4.55
CA ARG A 330 -16.40 6.78 -3.23
C ARG A 330 -17.28 8.04 -3.21
N TYR A 331 -16.99 9.03 -4.08
CA TYR A 331 -17.72 10.30 -4.13
C TYR A 331 -18.76 10.35 -5.24
N ARG A 332 -18.55 9.60 -6.33
CA ARG A 332 -19.50 9.53 -7.42
C ARG A 332 -20.72 8.69 -7.06
N GLU A 333 -20.61 7.81 -6.08
CA GLU A 333 -21.69 6.91 -5.64
C GLU A 333 -22.38 6.20 -6.84
N PRO A 334 -21.63 5.41 -7.64
CA PRO A 334 -22.18 4.81 -8.85
C PRO A 334 -23.36 3.88 -8.53
N PRO A 335 -24.36 3.78 -9.41
CA PRO A 335 -25.46 2.85 -9.21
C PRO A 335 -24.95 1.40 -9.29
N LEU A 336 -25.06 0.66 -8.20
CA LEU A 336 -24.66 -0.73 -8.09
C LEU A 336 -25.88 -1.64 -8.04
N GLU A 337 -25.85 -2.75 -8.76
CA GLU A 337 -26.93 -3.75 -8.75
C GLU A 337 -26.90 -4.50 -7.41
N ARG A 338 -28.06 -4.64 -6.78
CA ARG A 338 -28.19 -5.47 -5.59
C ARG A 338 -27.81 -6.91 -5.92
N ASP A 339 -27.14 -7.60 -4.98
CA ASP A 339 -26.60 -8.95 -5.14
C ASP A 339 -25.54 -9.09 -6.26
N GLY A 340 -25.02 -7.98 -6.79
CA GLY A 340 -23.85 -7.93 -7.66
C GLY A 340 -22.55 -8.14 -6.90
N LEU A 341 -21.42 -8.06 -7.60
CA LEU A 341 -20.08 -8.25 -7.01
C LEU A 341 -19.21 -7.01 -7.21
N THR A 342 -18.67 -6.50 -6.11
CA THR A 342 -17.57 -5.54 -6.13
C THR A 342 -16.28 -6.23 -5.69
N LEU A 343 -15.26 -6.23 -6.56
CA LEU A 343 -13.92 -6.69 -6.32
C LEU A 343 -13.03 -5.50 -5.95
N VAL A 344 -12.41 -5.54 -4.77
CA VAL A 344 -11.46 -4.52 -4.32
C VAL A 344 -10.05 -5.11 -4.28
N ILE A 345 -9.06 -4.34 -4.71
CA ILE A 345 -7.66 -4.76 -4.77
C ILE A 345 -6.82 -3.79 -3.94
N SER A 346 -6.07 -4.32 -2.98
CA SER A 346 -5.18 -3.50 -2.12
C SER A 346 -4.04 -4.35 -1.57
N GLN A 347 -2.79 -3.90 -1.75
CA GLN A 347 -1.64 -4.59 -1.16
C GLN A 347 -1.72 -4.59 0.37
N SER A 348 -1.90 -3.41 0.98
CA SER A 348 -1.95 -3.26 2.44
C SER A 348 -3.27 -3.68 3.06
N GLY A 349 -4.37 -3.62 2.27
CA GLY A 349 -5.73 -3.75 2.77
C GLY A 349 -6.19 -2.62 3.70
N GLU A 350 -5.47 -1.48 3.68
CA GLU A 350 -5.75 -0.29 4.51
C GLU A 350 -5.87 1.00 3.68
N THR A 351 -5.96 0.90 2.36
CA THR A 351 -6.12 2.07 1.47
C THR A 351 -7.46 2.73 1.71
N ALA A 352 -7.47 3.99 2.14
CA ALA A 352 -8.66 4.70 2.61
C ALA A 352 -9.78 4.73 1.56
N ASP A 353 -9.47 5.15 0.33
CA ASP A 353 -10.45 5.23 -0.75
C ASP A 353 -11.01 3.87 -1.14
N THR A 354 -10.15 2.83 -1.18
CA THR A 354 -10.57 1.47 -1.49
C THR A 354 -11.49 0.90 -0.39
N LEU A 355 -11.18 1.21 0.87
CA LEU A 355 -12.02 0.82 2.02
C LEU A 355 -13.37 1.54 1.98
N ALA A 356 -13.39 2.83 1.66
CA ALA A 356 -14.63 3.60 1.51
C ALA A 356 -15.50 3.05 0.38
N SER A 357 -14.90 2.72 -0.77
CA SER A 357 -15.60 2.09 -1.90
C SER A 357 -16.18 0.71 -1.54
N LEU A 358 -15.43 -0.10 -0.77
CA LEU A 358 -15.91 -1.38 -0.23
C LEU A 358 -17.16 -1.18 0.64
N ARG A 359 -17.10 -0.23 1.58
CA ARG A 359 -18.20 0.07 2.51
C ARG A 359 -19.42 0.59 1.77
N TYR A 360 -19.23 1.44 0.75
CA TYR A 360 -20.30 1.88 -0.14
C TYR A 360 -20.96 0.69 -0.85
N ALA A 361 -20.19 -0.19 -1.50
CA ALA A 361 -20.71 -1.36 -2.19
C ALA A 361 -21.53 -2.28 -1.26
N LYS A 362 -21.03 -2.50 -0.05
CA LYS A 362 -21.72 -3.25 1.01
C LYS A 362 -23.06 -2.63 1.40
N ALA A 363 -23.10 -1.30 1.57
CA ALA A 363 -24.32 -0.54 1.88
C ALA A 363 -25.35 -0.62 0.75
N GLN A 364 -24.90 -0.79 -0.52
CA GLN A 364 -25.76 -1.02 -1.68
C GLN A 364 -26.25 -2.48 -1.82
N GLY A 365 -25.87 -3.37 -0.90
CA GLY A 365 -26.24 -4.79 -0.93
C GLY A 365 -25.45 -5.65 -1.90
N GLN A 366 -24.23 -5.22 -2.26
CA GLN A 366 -23.32 -6.02 -3.08
C GLN A 366 -22.58 -7.07 -2.23
N HIS A 367 -22.23 -8.19 -2.85
CA HIS A 367 -21.15 -9.03 -2.38
C HIS A 367 -19.82 -8.31 -2.57
N THR A 368 -18.88 -8.50 -1.64
CA THR A 368 -17.56 -7.88 -1.72
C THR A 368 -16.47 -8.94 -1.68
N LEU A 369 -15.55 -8.89 -2.64
CA LEU A 369 -14.39 -9.77 -2.73
C LEU A 369 -13.13 -8.92 -2.65
N ALA A 370 -12.20 -9.27 -1.76
CA ALA A 370 -10.94 -8.54 -1.60
C ALA A 370 -9.75 -9.38 -2.08
N VAL A 371 -8.93 -8.82 -2.97
CA VAL A 371 -7.59 -9.32 -3.27
C VAL A 371 -6.59 -8.50 -2.46
N VAL A 372 -6.01 -9.10 -1.41
CA VAL A 372 -5.14 -8.40 -0.45
C VAL A 372 -3.92 -9.25 -0.08
N ASN A 373 -2.83 -8.57 0.28
CA ASN A 373 -1.62 -9.25 0.76
C ASN A 373 -1.56 -9.39 2.29
N VAL A 374 -2.40 -8.64 3.03
CA VAL A 374 -2.48 -8.67 4.49
C VAL A 374 -3.87 -9.19 4.90
N PRO A 375 -4.03 -10.50 5.18
CA PRO A 375 -5.33 -11.11 5.48
C PRO A 375 -6.01 -10.59 6.75
N THR A 376 -5.25 -9.95 7.63
CA THR A 376 -5.74 -9.35 8.89
C THR A 376 -6.09 -7.87 8.76
N SER A 377 -5.99 -7.30 7.57
CA SER A 377 -6.28 -5.89 7.29
C SER A 377 -7.77 -5.55 7.41
N THR A 378 -8.08 -4.26 7.49
CA THR A 378 -9.46 -3.77 7.61
C THR A 378 -10.30 -4.17 6.39
N ILE A 379 -9.77 -3.99 5.16
CA ILE A 379 -10.46 -4.43 3.93
C ILE A 379 -10.75 -5.93 3.97
N ALA A 380 -9.78 -6.75 4.41
CA ALA A 380 -9.98 -8.20 4.52
C ALA A 380 -11.09 -8.55 5.50
N ARG A 381 -11.07 -7.95 6.70
CA ARG A 381 -12.08 -8.23 7.72
C ARG A 381 -13.50 -7.79 7.36
N GLU A 382 -13.61 -6.70 6.60
CA GLU A 382 -14.91 -6.13 6.21
C GLU A 382 -15.48 -6.74 4.91
N SER A 383 -14.68 -7.45 4.12
CA SER A 383 -15.11 -8.09 2.87
C SER A 383 -15.90 -9.37 3.11
N SER A 384 -16.78 -9.71 2.17
CA SER A 384 -17.58 -10.96 2.23
C SER A 384 -16.73 -12.21 1.97
N ALA A 385 -15.65 -12.08 1.16
CA ALA A 385 -14.64 -13.10 0.90
C ALA A 385 -13.28 -12.45 0.61
N VAL A 386 -12.19 -13.20 0.84
CA VAL A 386 -10.81 -12.71 0.72
C VAL A 386 -9.98 -13.67 -0.11
N MET A 387 -9.23 -13.13 -1.07
CA MET A 387 -8.24 -13.84 -1.89
C MET A 387 -6.85 -13.32 -1.56
N PRO A 388 -6.05 -14.01 -0.72
CA PRO A 388 -4.71 -13.57 -0.35
C PRO A 388 -3.69 -13.74 -1.49
N THR A 389 -2.72 -12.83 -1.58
CA THR A 389 -1.70 -12.84 -2.64
C THR A 389 -0.38 -13.51 -2.26
N PHE A 390 -0.13 -13.85 -1.03
CA PHE A 390 1.09 -14.51 -0.53
C PHE A 390 2.43 -13.86 -0.96
N ALA A 391 2.42 -12.57 -1.28
CA ALA A 391 3.64 -11.85 -1.68
C ALA A 391 4.63 -11.65 -0.50
N GLY A 392 4.17 -11.89 0.74
CA GLY A 392 4.95 -11.57 1.93
C GLY A 392 5.10 -10.04 2.14
N PRO A 393 5.92 -9.61 3.10
CA PRO A 393 6.16 -8.19 3.34
C PRO A 393 6.78 -7.50 2.12
N GLU A 394 6.23 -6.35 1.73
CA GLU A 394 6.75 -5.48 0.66
C GLU A 394 7.00 -4.10 1.26
N ILE A 395 8.27 -3.68 1.28
CA ILE A 395 8.77 -2.51 2.01
C ILE A 395 9.05 -1.33 1.08
N GLY A 396 9.60 -1.58 -0.11
CA GLY A 396 9.79 -0.54 -1.12
C GLY A 396 8.47 0.19 -1.37
N VAL A 397 8.51 1.53 -1.39
CA VAL A 397 7.27 2.33 -1.56
C VAL A 397 6.61 2.02 -2.90
N ALA A 398 7.38 1.97 -3.98
CA ALA A 398 6.89 1.52 -5.28
C ALA A 398 6.58 0.02 -5.25
N SER A 399 5.34 -0.37 -5.55
CA SER A 399 4.90 -1.76 -5.53
C SER A 399 5.52 -2.56 -6.68
N THR A 400 5.98 -3.79 -6.40
CA THR A 400 6.61 -4.70 -7.37
C THR A 400 6.02 -6.10 -7.27
N LYS A 401 6.47 -6.93 -6.33
CA LYS A 401 6.03 -8.32 -6.17
C LYS A 401 4.54 -8.45 -5.80
N ALA A 402 4.00 -7.48 -5.08
CA ALA A 402 2.56 -7.48 -4.77
C ALA A 402 1.72 -7.35 -6.05
N PHE A 403 2.14 -6.53 -7.02
CA PHE A 403 1.49 -6.40 -8.32
C PHE A 403 1.45 -7.72 -9.09
N SER A 404 2.60 -8.41 -9.21
CA SER A 404 2.68 -9.69 -9.91
C SER A 404 1.82 -10.77 -9.24
N CYS A 405 1.77 -10.80 -7.90
CA CYS A 405 0.88 -11.69 -7.16
C CYS A 405 -0.60 -11.31 -7.32
N GLN A 406 -0.95 -10.01 -7.37
CA GLN A 406 -2.31 -9.56 -7.68
C GLN A 406 -2.75 -10.03 -9.06
N LEU A 407 -1.92 -9.85 -10.09
CA LEU A 407 -2.18 -10.35 -11.44
C LEU A 407 -2.42 -11.87 -11.43
N THR A 408 -1.60 -12.62 -10.72
CA THR A 408 -1.71 -14.08 -10.59
C THR A 408 -3.06 -14.50 -10.00
N VAL A 409 -3.47 -13.90 -8.89
CA VAL A 409 -4.76 -14.18 -8.23
C VAL A 409 -5.94 -13.79 -9.13
N LEU A 410 -5.84 -12.63 -9.79
CA LEU A 410 -6.89 -12.12 -10.67
C LEU A 410 -7.10 -13.02 -11.90
N LEU A 411 -6.03 -13.58 -12.48
CA LEU A 411 -6.15 -14.54 -13.56
C LEU A 411 -6.78 -15.86 -13.07
N CYS A 412 -6.38 -16.36 -11.90
CA CYS A 412 -7.03 -17.52 -11.29
C CYS A 412 -8.53 -17.29 -11.06
N LEU A 413 -8.93 -16.11 -10.59
CA LEU A 413 -10.35 -15.75 -10.43
C LEU A 413 -11.09 -15.71 -11.77
N ALA A 414 -10.47 -15.16 -12.82
CA ALA A 414 -11.07 -15.11 -14.15
C ALA A 414 -11.28 -16.52 -14.75
N LEU A 415 -10.33 -17.45 -14.51
CA LEU A 415 -10.46 -18.86 -14.91
C LEU A 415 -11.60 -19.54 -14.15
N ALA A 416 -11.66 -19.37 -12.83
CA ALA A 416 -12.74 -19.92 -12.02
C ALA A 416 -14.11 -19.38 -12.43
N ALA A 417 -14.19 -18.08 -12.73
CA ALA A 417 -15.42 -17.45 -13.24
C ALA A 417 -15.80 -18.01 -14.61
N GLY A 418 -14.84 -18.17 -15.53
CA GLY A 418 -15.09 -18.73 -16.87
C GLY A 418 -15.62 -20.16 -16.81
N ARG A 419 -15.03 -20.99 -15.94
CA ARG A 419 -15.52 -22.35 -15.69
C ARG A 419 -16.93 -22.33 -15.11
N ALA A 420 -17.21 -21.53 -14.08
CA ALA A 420 -18.53 -21.44 -13.46
C ALA A 420 -19.60 -20.97 -14.43
N ARG A 421 -19.28 -20.08 -15.37
CA ARG A 421 -20.17 -19.56 -16.40
C ARG A 421 -20.32 -20.47 -17.62
N GLY A 422 -19.53 -21.55 -17.69
CA GLY A 422 -19.50 -22.46 -18.85
C GLY A 422 -18.94 -21.82 -20.13
N THR A 423 -18.19 -20.74 -20.02
CA THR A 423 -17.53 -20.06 -21.15
C THR A 423 -16.10 -20.52 -21.38
N LEU A 424 -15.55 -21.27 -20.44
CA LEU A 424 -14.22 -21.86 -20.46
C LEU A 424 -14.34 -23.37 -20.24
N ASP A 425 -13.93 -24.15 -21.23
CA ASP A 425 -13.86 -25.61 -21.12
C ASP A 425 -12.62 -26.07 -20.37
N ALA A 426 -12.60 -27.36 -19.98
CA ALA A 426 -11.53 -27.93 -19.19
C ALA A 426 -10.17 -27.99 -19.93
N GLU A 427 -10.18 -28.10 -21.26
CA GLU A 427 -8.97 -28.12 -22.08
C GLU A 427 -8.31 -26.75 -22.11
N ARG A 428 -9.09 -25.70 -22.35
CA ARG A 428 -8.61 -24.32 -22.35
C ARG A 428 -8.18 -23.85 -20.94
N GLU A 429 -8.93 -24.22 -19.88
CA GLU A 429 -8.51 -23.95 -18.50
C GLU A 429 -7.15 -24.60 -18.22
N ARG A 430 -6.97 -25.87 -18.55
CA ARG A 430 -5.70 -26.59 -18.37
C ARG A 430 -4.56 -25.91 -19.11
N ALA A 431 -4.77 -25.50 -20.36
CA ALA A 431 -3.74 -24.82 -21.14
C ALA A 431 -3.27 -23.52 -20.49
N VAL A 432 -4.18 -22.74 -19.93
CA VAL A 432 -3.82 -21.49 -19.21
C VAL A 432 -3.14 -21.81 -17.87
N VAL A 433 -3.61 -22.82 -17.15
CA VAL A 433 -2.96 -23.28 -15.90
C VAL A 433 -1.53 -23.78 -16.18
N ASP A 434 -1.33 -24.56 -17.24
CA ASP A 434 0.01 -25.02 -17.63
C ASP A 434 0.93 -23.81 -17.95
N ALA A 435 0.42 -22.81 -18.66
CA ALA A 435 1.14 -21.55 -18.88
C ALA A 435 1.46 -20.83 -17.57
N LEU A 436 0.50 -20.70 -16.65
CA LEU A 436 0.71 -20.07 -15.34
C LEU A 436 1.80 -20.74 -14.51
N ILE A 437 1.90 -22.08 -14.57
CA ILE A 437 2.93 -22.85 -13.87
C ILE A 437 4.33 -22.49 -14.37
N THR A 438 4.47 -22.07 -15.64
CA THR A 438 5.76 -21.65 -16.21
C THR A 438 6.15 -20.23 -15.82
N ALA A 439 5.20 -19.39 -15.37
CA ALA A 439 5.44 -17.97 -15.12
C ALA A 439 6.62 -17.70 -14.16
N PRO A 440 6.80 -18.40 -13.02
CA PRO A 440 7.95 -18.18 -12.14
C PRO A 440 9.31 -18.40 -12.85
N GLY A 441 9.43 -19.44 -13.67
CA GLY A 441 10.63 -19.71 -14.45
C GLY A 441 10.92 -18.61 -15.48
N LEU A 442 9.88 -18.18 -16.22
CA LEU A 442 9.98 -17.12 -17.21
C LEU A 442 10.31 -15.76 -16.58
N MET A 443 9.78 -15.48 -15.38
CA MET A 443 10.15 -14.27 -14.62
C MET A 443 11.61 -14.32 -14.17
N ALA A 444 12.11 -15.49 -13.74
CA ALA A 444 13.51 -15.66 -13.38
C ALA A 444 14.45 -15.48 -14.60
N GLU A 445 14.00 -15.83 -15.80
CA GLU A 445 14.72 -15.52 -17.05
C GLU A 445 14.69 -14.04 -17.36
N ALA A 446 13.54 -13.38 -17.20
CA ALA A 446 13.40 -11.95 -17.42
C ALA A 446 14.27 -11.11 -16.47
N VAL A 447 14.47 -11.54 -15.22
CA VAL A 447 15.41 -10.88 -14.29
C VAL A 447 16.85 -10.89 -14.80
N LYS A 448 17.28 -11.90 -15.56
CA LYS A 448 18.66 -11.98 -16.08
C LYS A 448 19.03 -10.84 -17.05
N MET A 449 18.03 -10.13 -17.60
CA MET A 449 18.29 -8.95 -18.45
C MET A 449 18.73 -7.70 -17.66
N GLU A 450 18.86 -7.80 -16.34
CA GLU A 450 19.16 -6.66 -15.46
C GLU A 450 20.39 -5.85 -15.92
N ALA A 451 21.47 -6.50 -16.34
CA ALA A 451 22.67 -5.80 -16.82
C ALA A 451 22.43 -5.00 -18.11
N GLU A 452 21.58 -5.51 -19.00
CA GLU A 452 21.17 -4.80 -20.23
C GLU A 452 20.32 -3.59 -19.90
N VAL A 453 19.36 -3.75 -18.98
CA VAL A 453 18.51 -2.66 -18.50
C VAL A 453 19.34 -1.59 -17.76
N GLU A 454 20.34 -1.97 -16.97
CA GLU A 454 21.26 -1.01 -16.32
C GLU A 454 22.00 -0.15 -17.36
N GLY A 455 22.44 -0.76 -18.47
CA GLY A 455 23.03 -0.04 -19.59
C GLY A 455 22.07 0.98 -20.21
N LEU A 456 20.83 0.56 -20.45
CA LEU A 456 19.76 1.39 -21.03
C LEU A 456 19.33 2.53 -20.10
N ALA A 457 19.33 2.32 -18.81
CA ALA A 457 18.93 3.32 -17.80
C ALA A 457 19.71 4.63 -17.93
N ARG A 458 20.97 4.58 -18.40
CA ARG A 458 21.81 5.77 -18.64
C ARG A 458 21.26 6.67 -19.75
N GLU A 459 20.62 6.08 -20.75
CA GLU A 459 20.00 6.84 -21.85
C GLU A 459 18.66 7.41 -21.39
N ILE A 460 17.84 6.63 -20.70
CA ILE A 460 16.54 7.07 -20.17
C ILE A 460 16.73 8.21 -19.15
N ALA A 461 17.75 8.14 -18.30
CA ALA A 461 18.04 9.16 -17.29
C ALA A 461 18.36 10.56 -17.87
N LYS A 462 18.69 10.66 -19.16
CA LYS A 462 18.91 11.95 -19.85
C LYS A 462 17.61 12.62 -20.28
N ALA A 463 16.53 11.84 -20.36
CA ALA A 463 15.24 12.34 -20.83
C ALA A 463 14.51 13.09 -19.71
N ARG A 464 13.77 14.13 -20.10
CA ARG A 464 12.82 14.82 -19.22
C ARG A 464 11.47 14.13 -19.19
N ASP A 465 11.07 13.61 -20.35
CA ASP A 465 9.77 12.98 -20.58
C ASP A 465 9.99 11.62 -21.24
N VAL A 466 9.17 10.62 -20.87
CA VAL A 466 9.21 9.25 -21.42
C VAL A 466 7.78 8.78 -21.68
N LEU A 467 7.54 8.23 -22.86
CA LEU A 467 6.25 7.65 -23.19
C LEU A 467 6.30 6.13 -23.15
N TYR A 468 5.21 5.53 -22.66
CA TYR A 468 5.01 4.09 -22.69
C TYR A 468 3.82 3.76 -23.58
N LEU A 469 3.96 2.77 -24.45
CA LEU A 469 2.90 2.33 -25.36
C LEU A 469 2.61 0.84 -25.16
N GLY A 470 1.34 0.47 -25.24
CA GLY A 470 0.90 -0.92 -25.23
C GLY A 470 -0.49 -1.08 -25.85
N ARG A 471 -0.83 -2.32 -26.22
CA ARG A 471 -2.18 -2.69 -26.67
C ARG A 471 -2.71 -3.90 -25.90
N GLY A 472 -4.04 -4.06 -25.85
CA GLY A 472 -4.63 -5.14 -25.09
C GLY A 472 -4.17 -5.09 -23.62
N THR A 473 -3.77 -6.23 -23.07
CA THR A 473 -3.24 -6.32 -21.70
C THR A 473 -1.90 -5.58 -21.51
N SER A 474 -1.17 -5.28 -22.59
CA SER A 474 0.05 -4.48 -22.54
C SER A 474 -0.21 -2.98 -22.32
N TYR A 475 -1.42 -2.48 -22.55
CA TYR A 475 -1.76 -1.09 -22.24
C TYR A 475 -1.74 -0.80 -20.73
N PRO A 476 -2.41 -1.56 -19.88
CA PRO A 476 -2.22 -1.41 -18.43
C PRO A 476 -0.77 -1.58 -17.96
N MET A 477 0.03 -2.43 -18.62
CA MET A 477 1.45 -2.58 -18.32
C MET A 477 2.26 -1.34 -18.69
N ALA A 478 1.89 -0.64 -19.78
CA ALA A 478 2.47 0.65 -20.14
C ALA A 478 2.14 1.72 -19.09
N LEU A 479 0.92 1.74 -18.58
CA LEU A 479 0.53 2.63 -17.46
C LEU A 479 1.34 2.33 -16.19
N GLU A 480 1.51 1.06 -15.85
CA GLU A 480 2.29 0.64 -14.67
C GLU A 480 3.77 1.00 -14.83
N GLY A 481 4.37 0.77 -16.00
CA GLY A 481 5.76 1.14 -16.27
C GLY A 481 5.97 2.64 -16.15
N ALA A 482 5.07 3.44 -16.69
CA ALA A 482 5.10 4.89 -16.57
C ALA A 482 4.94 5.34 -15.10
N LEU A 483 4.05 4.69 -14.35
CA LEU A 483 3.89 4.97 -12.92
C LEU A 483 5.17 4.66 -12.15
N LYS A 484 5.76 3.47 -12.33
CA LYS A 484 7.01 3.09 -11.65
C LYS A 484 8.15 4.07 -11.96
N LEU A 485 8.31 4.46 -13.22
CA LEU A 485 9.37 5.38 -13.60
C LEU A 485 9.19 6.75 -12.94
N LYS A 486 7.99 7.35 -12.98
CA LYS A 486 7.75 8.66 -12.37
C LYS A 486 7.86 8.65 -10.84
N GLU A 487 7.42 7.58 -10.16
CA GLU A 487 7.44 7.47 -8.71
C GLU A 487 8.87 7.59 -8.13
N ILE A 488 9.84 6.92 -8.75
CA ILE A 488 11.17 6.77 -8.15
C ILE A 488 12.27 7.57 -8.86
N SER A 489 12.12 7.88 -10.15
CA SER A 489 13.10 8.70 -10.88
C SER A 489 12.73 10.18 -10.94
N TYR A 490 11.43 10.50 -10.83
CA TYR A 490 10.81 11.82 -11.00
C TYR A 490 10.83 12.32 -12.45
N ILE A 491 11.15 11.46 -13.42
CA ILE A 491 10.96 11.73 -14.84
C ILE A 491 9.46 11.73 -15.11
N HIS A 492 8.97 12.70 -15.90
CA HIS A 492 7.58 12.70 -16.33
C HIS A 492 7.36 11.56 -17.33
N ALA A 493 6.61 10.56 -16.94
CA ALA A 493 6.33 9.39 -17.76
C ALA A 493 4.82 9.17 -17.88
N GLU A 494 4.36 8.90 -19.10
CA GLU A 494 2.95 8.63 -19.40
C GLU A 494 2.77 7.36 -20.22
N GLY A 495 1.71 6.60 -19.90
CA GLY A 495 1.32 5.40 -20.63
C GLY A 495 0.10 5.65 -21.50
N TYR A 496 0.13 5.14 -22.74
CA TYR A 496 -0.98 5.28 -23.68
C TYR A 496 -1.34 3.94 -24.32
N ALA A 497 -2.63 3.75 -24.59
CA ALA A 497 -3.03 2.77 -25.59
C ALA A 497 -2.39 3.16 -26.92
N ALA A 498 -1.58 2.28 -27.54
CA ALA A 498 -0.76 2.64 -28.69
C ALA A 498 -1.61 3.22 -29.87
N GLY A 499 -2.87 2.81 -30.00
CA GLY A 499 -3.79 3.37 -30.99
C GLY A 499 -4.16 4.83 -30.75
N GLU A 500 -4.17 5.28 -29.49
CA GLU A 500 -4.50 6.65 -29.11
C GLU A 500 -3.35 7.64 -29.42
N LEU A 501 -2.18 7.14 -29.78
CA LEU A 501 -1.05 8.00 -30.15
C LEU A 501 -1.45 9.04 -31.21
N LYS A 502 -2.26 8.64 -32.19
CA LYS A 502 -2.74 9.50 -33.28
C LYS A 502 -3.70 10.62 -32.84
N HIS A 503 -4.29 10.50 -31.67
CA HIS A 503 -5.32 11.41 -31.16
C HIS A 503 -4.77 12.48 -30.22
N GLY A 504 -3.48 12.80 -30.32
CA GLY A 504 -2.84 13.86 -29.55
C GLY A 504 -1.40 13.58 -29.17
N PRO A 505 -1.11 12.47 -28.45
CA PRO A 505 0.22 12.20 -27.89
C PRO A 505 1.37 12.15 -28.90
N ILE A 506 1.09 11.86 -30.16
CA ILE A 506 2.06 11.86 -31.26
C ILE A 506 2.74 13.21 -31.45
N ALA A 507 2.11 14.30 -31.00
CA ALA A 507 2.69 15.65 -31.03
C ALA A 507 3.88 15.81 -30.07
N LEU A 508 4.05 14.91 -29.10
CA LEU A 508 5.14 14.90 -28.14
C LEU A 508 6.37 14.16 -28.65
N ILE A 509 6.28 13.47 -29.80
CA ILE A 509 7.37 12.62 -30.32
C ILE A 509 8.40 13.49 -31.03
N ASP A 510 9.63 13.44 -30.52
CA ASP A 510 10.84 13.98 -31.15
C ASP A 510 12.07 13.12 -30.76
N GLU A 511 13.26 13.54 -31.16
CA GLU A 511 14.51 12.82 -30.88
C GLU A 511 14.93 12.82 -29.40
N SER A 512 14.29 13.64 -28.55
CA SER A 512 14.60 13.76 -27.12
C SER A 512 13.75 12.86 -26.24
N VAL A 513 12.61 12.38 -26.75
CA VAL A 513 11.63 11.60 -26.00
C VAL A 513 11.78 10.09 -26.28
N PRO A 514 12.31 9.29 -25.35
CA PRO A 514 12.27 7.82 -25.46
C PRO A 514 10.84 7.31 -25.41
N VAL A 515 10.54 6.33 -26.26
CA VAL A 515 9.23 5.66 -26.31
C VAL A 515 9.42 4.17 -26.02
N ILE A 516 8.97 3.74 -24.85
CA ILE A 516 9.04 2.35 -24.43
C ILE A 516 7.78 1.64 -24.89
N VAL A 517 7.93 0.62 -25.73
CA VAL A 517 6.82 -0.11 -26.34
C VAL A 517 6.79 -1.53 -25.80
N ILE A 518 5.70 -1.89 -25.12
CA ILE A 518 5.47 -3.24 -24.60
C ILE A 518 4.67 -4.01 -25.64
N ALA A 519 5.33 -4.94 -26.32
CA ALA A 519 4.77 -5.62 -27.47
C ALA A 519 5.17 -7.12 -27.51
N PRO A 520 4.50 -7.98 -26.75
CA PRO A 520 4.62 -9.42 -26.96
C PRO A 520 4.10 -9.77 -28.38
N HIS A 521 4.67 -10.81 -28.98
CA HIS A 521 4.25 -11.28 -30.31
C HIS A 521 2.91 -12.03 -30.21
N ASP A 522 1.84 -11.29 -30.17
CA ASP A 522 0.45 -11.76 -30.06
C ASP A 522 -0.39 -11.42 -31.31
N ALA A 523 -1.68 -11.72 -31.29
CA ALA A 523 -2.61 -11.49 -32.41
C ALA A 523 -2.76 -10.02 -32.82
N ILE A 524 -2.36 -9.07 -31.96
CA ILE A 524 -2.45 -7.61 -32.23
C ILE A 524 -1.09 -6.97 -32.41
N PHE A 525 -0.01 -7.74 -32.43
CA PHE A 525 1.37 -7.27 -32.55
C PHE A 525 1.58 -6.35 -33.75
N GLU A 526 1.12 -6.75 -34.94
CA GLU A 526 1.22 -5.96 -36.17
C GLU A 526 0.60 -4.56 -36.05
N LYS A 527 -0.44 -4.42 -35.22
CA LYS A 527 -1.05 -3.11 -34.95
C LYS A 527 -0.17 -2.25 -34.06
N THR A 528 0.58 -2.87 -33.17
CA THR A 528 1.57 -2.18 -32.34
C THR A 528 2.78 -1.76 -33.16
N VAL A 529 3.27 -2.63 -34.07
CA VAL A 529 4.35 -2.31 -35.03
C VAL A 529 3.98 -1.09 -35.88
N SER A 530 2.74 -1.01 -36.39
CA SER A 530 2.30 0.17 -37.14
C SER A 530 2.44 1.48 -36.32
N ASN A 531 2.15 1.43 -35.01
CA ASN A 531 2.36 2.61 -34.16
C ASN A 531 3.86 2.89 -33.90
N MET A 532 4.68 1.84 -33.79
CA MET A 532 6.14 2.03 -33.70
C MET A 532 6.71 2.70 -34.96
N GLN A 533 6.23 2.34 -36.14
CA GLN A 533 6.60 2.97 -37.40
C GLN A 533 6.24 4.47 -37.43
N GLU A 534 5.11 4.84 -36.86
CA GLU A 534 4.69 6.24 -36.73
C GLU A 534 5.60 7.05 -35.81
N VAL A 535 6.05 6.43 -34.70
CA VAL A 535 7.05 6.99 -33.77
C VAL A 535 8.38 7.17 -34.49
N ALA A 536 8.89 6.11 -35.14
CA ALA A 536 10.15 6.12 -35.86
C ALA A 536 10.19 7.17 -36.97
N ALA A 537 9.11 7.33 -37.75
CA ALA A 537 8.97 8.32 -38.79
C ALA A 537 9.11 9.78 -38.32
N ARG A 538 9.01 10.03 -37.00
CA ARG A 538 9.16 11.35 -36.35
C ARG A 538 10.45 11.49 -35.56
N GLY A 539 11.38 10.53 -35.70
CA GLY A 539 12.65 10.54 -35.00
C GLY A 539 12.58 10.05 -33.55
N GLY A 540 11.43 9.51 -33.11
CA GLY A 540 11.28 9.00 -31.75
C GLY A 540 12.18 7.80 -31.47
N LYS A 541 12.82 7.75 -30.30
CA LYS A 541 13.73 6.70 -29.88
C LYS A 541 12.97 5.54 -29.23
N ILE A 542 12.79 4.47 -29.99
CA ILE A 542 12.02 3.32 -29.55
C ILE A 542 12.87 2.40 -28.68
N ILE A 543 12.34 2.02 -27.52
CA ILE A 543 12.82 0.92 -26.70
C ILE A 543 11.74 -0.16 -26.76
N LEU A 544 12.05 -1.28 -27.41
CA LEU A 544 11.13 -2.39 -27.57
C LEU A 544 11.29 -3.38 -26.40
N VAL A 545 10.21 -3.67 -25.71
CA VAL A 545 10.12 -4.78 -24.74
C VAL A 545 9.23 -5.85 -25.37
N GLY A 546 9.86 -6.89 -25.93
CA GLY A 546 9.16 -7.92 -26.70
C GLY A 546 10.00 -9.19 -26.85
N ASP A 547 9.40 -10.27 -27.34
CA ASP A 547 10.12 -11.51 -27.59
C ASP A 547 10.96 -11.46 -28.90
N ALA A 548 11.83 -12.45 -29.08
CA ALA A 548 12.73 -12.52 -30.24
C ALA A 548 11.98 -12.57 -31.59
N LYS A 549 10.81 -13.21 -31.66
CA LYS A 549 9.99 -13.28 -32.86
C LYS A 549 9.43 -11.91 -33.22
N GLY A 550 8.88 -11.23 -32.19
CA GLY A 550 8.36 -9.86 -32.34
C GLY A 550 9.46 -8.87 -32.75
N ALA A 551 10.64 -8.94 -32.12
CA ALA A 551 11.77 -8.09 -32.47
C ALA A 551 12.19 -8.26 -33.95
N ALA A 552 12.29 -9.51 -34.40
CA ALA A 552 12.62 -9.80 -35.80
C ALA A 552 11.50 -9.35 -36.77
N ALA A 553 10.22 -9.54 -36.39
CA ALA A 553 9.08 -9.17 -37.23
C ALA A 553 8.86 -7.65 -37.30
N ALA A 554 9.22 -6.89 -36.27
CA ALA A 554 9.07 -5.44 -36.25
C ALA A 554 9.86 -4.74 -37.36
N GLY A 555 11.08 -5.24 -37.68
CA GLY A 555 11.90 -4.72 -38.78
C GLY A 555 12.25 -3.24 -38.66
N LEU A 556 12.37 -2.72 -37.45
CA LEU A 556 12.63 -1.31 -37.13
C LEU A 556 13.97 -1.14 -36.40
N ASP A 557 14.66 -0.05 -36.67
CA ASP A 557 15.77 0.40 -35.86
C ASP A 557 15.24 0.90 -34.52
N THR A 558 15.71 0.30 -33.44
CA THR A 558 15.34 0.66 -32.07
C THR A 558 16.57 1.17 -31.33
N LEU A 559 16.35 2.06 -30.34
CA LEU A 559 17.41 2.47 -29.42
C LEU A 559 17.92 1.26 -28.60
N ALA A 560 16.99 0.40 -28.20
CA ALA A 560 17.28 -0.89 -27.56
C ALA A 560 16.10 -1.85 -27.74
N THR A 561 16.40 -3.14 -27.69
CA THR A 561 15.38 -4.20 -27.65
C THR A 561 15.66 -5.09 -26.45
N LEU A 562 14.79 -5.07 -25.46
CA LEU A 562 14.81 -5.98 -24.32
C LEU A 562 14.09 -7.26 -24.72
N THR A 563 14.87 -8.32 -24.96
CA THR A 563 14.34 -9.59 -25.49
C THR A 563 13.77 -10.44 -24.37
N MET A 564 12.46 -10.50 -24.33
CA MET A 564 11.70 -11.32 -23.38
C MET A 564 11.71 -12.82 -23.78
N PRO A 565 11.58 -13.73 -22.78
CA PRO A 565 11.30 -15.13 -23.12
C PRO A 565 9.98 -15.27 -23.90
N ASP A 566 9.83 -16.36 -24.63
CA ASP A 566 8.57 -16.70 -25.32
C ASP A 566 7.48 -17.02 -24.27
N VAL A 567 6.41 -16.26 -24.24
CA VAL A 567 5.39 -16.27 -23.19
C VAL A 567 4.01 -16.42 -23.81
N ASP A 568 3.15 -17.29 -23.26
CA ASP A 568 1.74 -17.30 -23.64
C ASP A 568 1.14 -15.91 -23.39
N PRO A 569 0.46 -15.30 -24.38
CA PRO A 569 -0.08 -13.94 -24.27
C PRO A 569 -1.00 -13.72 -23.05
N VAL A 570 -1.67 -14.76 -22.56
CA VAL A 570 -2.58 -14.66 -21.41
C VAL A 570 -1.80 -14.34 -20.12
N ILE A 571 -0.60 -14.91 -19.95
CA ILE A 571 0.24 -14.67 -18.76
C ILE A 571 1.30 -13.58 -19.00
N ALA A 572 1.41 -13.03 -20.20
CA ALA A 572 2.40 -12.01 -20.52
C ALA A 572 2.42 -10.84 -19.52
N PRO A 573 1.29 -10.28 -19.02
CA PRO A 573 1.34 -9.21 -18.03
C PRO A 573 2.11 -9.56 -16.74
N ILE A 574 2.07 -10.82 -16.30
CA ILE A 574 2.79 -11.28 -15.09
C ILE A 574 4.30 -11.24 -15.32
N VAL A 575 4.75 -11.71 -16.48
CA VAL A 575 6.19 -11.80 -16.81
C VAL A 575 6.76 -10.43 -17.21
N TYR A 576 6.01 -9.66 -17.99
CA TYR A 576 6.40 -8.33 -18.47
C TYR A 576 6.37 -7.25 -17.36
N ALA A 577 5.86 -7.55 -16.18
CA ALA A 577 6.03 -6.70 -15.00
C ALA A 577 7.51 -6.52 -14.63
N VAL A 578 8.35 -7.56 -14.83
CA VAL A 578 9.77 -7.53 -14.46
C VAL A 578 10.55 -6.44 -15.21
N PRO A 579 10.59 -6.37 -16.55
CA PRO A 579 11.39 -5.37 -17.26
C PRO A 579 10.94 -3.94 -16.99
N VAL A 580 9.64 -3.66 -16.85
CA VAL A 580 9.18 -2.29 -16.59
C VAL A 580 9.60 -1.80 -15.19
N GLN A 581 9.66 -2.70 -14.22
CA GLN A 581 10.15 -2.42 -12.87
C GLN A 581 11.67 -2.24 -12.85
N LEU A 582 12.43 -3.09 -13.56
CA LEU A 582 13.88 -2.97 -13.69
C LEU A 582 14.29 -1.66 -14.38
N ILE A 583 13.59 -1.24 -15.44
CA ILE A 583 13.82 0.04 -16.13
C ILE A 583 13.69 1.20 -15.13
N ALA A 584 12.59 1.24 -14.39
CA ALA A 584 12.35 2.28 -13.41
C ALA A 584 13.42 2.27 -12.29
N TYR A 585 13.72 1.09 -11.74
CA TYR A 585 14.70 0.90 -10.68
C TYR A 585 16.09 1.38 -11.09
N HIS A 586 16.66 0.88 -12.18
CA HIS A 586 18.01 1.22 -12.61
C HIS A 586 18.13 2.68 -13.06
N THR A 587 17.08 3.24 -13.68
CA THR A 587 17.05 4.67 -14.02
C THR A 587 17.14 5.53 -12.75
N ALA A 588 16.35 5.22 -11.72
CA ALA A 588 16.38 5.96 -10.47
C ALA A 588 17.71 5.79 -9.71
N VAL A 589 18.28 4.58 -9.70
CA VAL A 589 19.60 4.30 -9.11
C VAL A 589 20.70 5.09 -9.82
N PHE A 590 20.69 5.10 -11.16
CA PHE A 590 21.67 5.88 -11.95
C PHE A 590 21.55 7.39 -11.66
N MET A 591 20.35 7.90 -11.47
CA MET A 591 20.08 9.29 -11.09
C MET A 591 20.37 9.60 -9.61
N GLY A 592 20.83 8.62 -8.81
CA GLY A 592 21.14 8.80 -7.39
C GLY A 592 19.90 9.05 -6.51
N LYS A 593 18.71 8.55 -6.92
CA LYS A 593 17.47 8.70 -6.17
C LYS A 593 17.35 7.63 -5.10
N ASP A 594 16.59 7.93 -4.05
CA ASP A 594 16.19 6.94 -3.05
C ASP A 594 15.00 6.14 -3.61
N VAL A 595 15.24 4.89 -3.99
CA VAL A 595 14.24 4.04 -4.64
C VAL A 595 13.30 3.37 -3.65
N ASP A 596 13.75 3.16 -2.40
CA ASP A 596 12.93 2.55 -1.35
C ASP A 596 11.99 3.57 -0.68
N GLN A 597 12.45 4.81 -0.56
CA GLN A 597 11.73 5.91 0.08
C GLN A 597 11.77 7.18 -0.81
N PRO A 598 11.08 7.15 -1.96
CA PRO A 598 11.04 8.30 -2.86
C PRO A 598 10.28 9.47 -2.22
N ARG A 599 10.73 10.70 -2.52
CA ARG A 599 10.12 11.91 -1.96
C ARG A 599 8.61 11.97 -2.26
N ASN A 600 7.84 12.53 -1.32
CA ASN A 600 6.41 12.79 -1.47
C ASN A 600 5.54 11.55 -1.73
N LEU A 601 6.03 10.34 -1.42
CA LEU A 601 5.26 9.11 -1.56
C LEU A 601 5.27 8.31 -0.26
N ALA A 602 4.19 7.62 0.00
CA ALA A 602 4.05 6.66 1.10
C ALA A 602 3.61 5.30 0.55
N LYS A 603 4.03 4.21 1.20
CA LYS A 603 3.71 2.83 0.77
C LYS A 603 2.20 2.56 0.72
N SER A 604 1.44 3.15 1.61
CA SER A 604 -0.02 3.00 1.67
C SER A 604 -0.66 4.31 2.10
N VAL A 605 -1.73 4.71 1.43
CA VAL A 605 -2.50 5.91 1.72
C VAL A 605 -3.72 5.51 2.54
N THR A 606 -3.70 5.82 3.85
CA THR A 606 -4.78 5.48 4.81
C THR A 606 -5.53 6.70 5.30
N VAL A 607 -5.23 7.84 4.74
CA VAL A 607 -5.89 9.12 5.02
C VAL A 607 -6.28 9.76 3.69
N GLU A 608 -7.26 10.61 3.76
CA GLU A 608 -7.69 11.46 2.65
C GLU A 608 -6.84 12.72 2.53
#